data_788d8f7ae17033864cadaa73e182306b
#
_entry.id   788d8f7ae17033864cadaa73e182306b
#
_cell.length_a   1.000
_cell.length_b   1.000
_cell.length_c   1.000
_cell.angle_alpha   90.00
_cell.angle_beta   90.00
_cell.angle_gamma   90.00
#
_symmetry.space_group_name_H-M   'P 1'
#
loop_
_entity.id
_entity.type
_entity.pdbx_description
1 polymer ?
#
loop_
_entity_poly.entity_id
_entity_poly.type
_entity_poly.pdbx_seq_one_letter_code
_entity_poly.pdbx_strand_id
1 'polypeptide(L)'
;MSELTPLTDEALNTLRGDFAQSGTNRLAMNAVTAAGIDKVARNYDRARLMQRRFSTIVDNGEATHQDRSGRCWLFSSLNVARFVAKKNMNLKEFEFSQNYAMYYDKLERVNYFLKDVAALVAAGEPSDSRLMQHLLADVMGDGGQWTMAMNVYKKYGAVPKDLFPETESSKNTGEMNIQLRHMLHTAVAHMYAADGDASKVEAIIADATAAGHRILTIHLGEPPVSFDWEWTDKDGEFHRDGEITPVEFWKKYVGPAGLEDYVCLVDDPRTEHAKGKKIGIEHLGNVAGGDATEYLNVPNQFMKDCVKQILVEQGIPVWFGADCHPFTDRENGAWATDLFEYGRVYDVDFDLDKEARVRFGDSAMNHAMAFAGVDVADDGTTRRWRVENSWGAKIADKGYFTMSDDWFTEYVYEVAVPKALLPEEYQKALEEPATMLPAWDPMGALA
;
A
#
# COMPACT_ATOMS: atom_id res chain seq x y z
N MET A 1 7.50 -40.64 5.90
CA MET A 1 6.97 -39.57 6.76
C MET A 1 7.30 -39.93 8.19
N SER A 2 7.99 -39.09 8.96
CA SER A 2 8.17 -39.31 10.38
C SER A 2 6.80 -39.33 11.05
N GLU A 3 6.57 -40.30 11.93
CA GLU A 3 5.32 -40.42 12.69
C GLU A 3 5.19 -39.16 13.59
N LEU A 4 4.08 -38.42 13.45
CA LEU A 4 3.81 -37.25 14.30
C LEU A 4 3.55 -37.71 15.72
N THR A 5 4.38 -37.30 16.66
CA THR A 5 4.28 -37.70 18.05
C THR A 5 3.53 -36.60 18.85
N PRO A 6 2.46 -36.91 19.57
CA PRO A 6 1.76 -35.94 20.40
C PRO A 6 2.58 -35.55 21.63
N LEU A 7 2.31 -34.37 22.20
CA LEU A 7 2.85 -33.99 23.50
C LEU A 7 2.33 -34.95 24.59
N THR A 8 3.27 -35.58 25.32
CA THR A 8 2.89 -36.47 26.40
C THR A 8 2.66 -35.69 27.72
N ASP A 9 1.96 -36.31 28.67
CA ASP A 9 1.78 -35.75 30.01
C ASP A 9 3.13 -35.50 30.72
N GLU A 10 4.12 -36.34 30.51
CA GLU A 10 5.48 -36.18 31.04
C GLU A 10 6.14 -34.91 30.47
N ALA A 11 6.07 -34.72 29.13
CA ALA A 11 6.58 -33.51 28.47
C ALA A 11 5.90 -32.25 29.00
N LEU A 12 4.58 -32.28 29.14
CA LEU A 12 3.79 -31.14 29.66
C LEU A 12 4.18 -30.82 31.14
N ASN A 13 4.41 -31.87 31.97
CA ASN A 13 4.81 -31.65 33.35
C ASN A 13 6.24 -31.08 33.44
N THR A 14 7.15 -31.48 32.56
CA THR A 14 8.48 -30.88 32.44
C THR A 14 8.39 -29.39 32.11
N LEU A 15 7.63 -29.04 31.05
CA LEU A 15 7.42 -27.62 30.64
C LEU A 15 6.83 -26.77 31.80
N ARG A 16 5.86 -27.29 32.53
CA ARG A 16 5.28 -26.64 33.72
C ARG A 16 6.31 -26.45 34.83
N GLY A 17 7.14 -27.46 35.08
CA GLY A 17 8.20 -27.42 36.06
C GLY A 17 9.25 -26.35 35.74
N ASP A 18 9.73 -26.32 34.51
CA ASP A 18 10.71 -25.34 34.02
C ASP A 18 10.16 -23.91 34.11
N PHE A 19 8.92 -23.69 33.69
CA PHE A 19 8.27 -22.40 33.84
C PHE A 19 8.16 -21.96 35.32
N ALA A 20 7.75 -22.86 36.19
CA ALA A 20 7.54 -22.56 37.62
C ALA A 20 8.84 -22.21 38.35
N GLN A 21 9.98 -22.72 37.92
CA GLN A 21 11.30 -22.44 38.50
C GLN A 21 11.84 -21.04 38.15
N SER A 22 11.37 -20.44 37.07
CA SER A 22 11.79 -19.10 36.62
C SER A 22 10.98 -17.99 37.30
N GLY A 23 11.62 -17.23 38.20
CA GLY A 23 11.02 -16.03 38.77
C GLY A 23 10.72 -14.95 37.72
N THR A 24 11.56 -14.85 36.69
CA THR A 24 11.38 -13.92 35.57
C THR A 24 10.15 -14.26 34.74
N ASN A 25 9.96 -15.55 34.43
CA ASN A 25 8.76 -16.00 33.70
C ASN A 25 7.45 -15.70 34.45
N ARG A 26 7.48 -15.91 35.78
CA ARG A 26 6.33 -15.59 36.63
C ARG A 26 6.04 -14.09 36.68
N LEU A 27 7.09 -13.25 36.78
CA LEU A 27 6.95 -11.79 36.75
C LEU A 27 6.41 -11.31 35.38
N ALA A 28 6.97 -11.82 34.28
CA ALA A 28 6.53 -11.53 32.93
C ALA A 28 5.07 -11.94 32.73
N MET A 29 4.68 -13.15 33.14
CA MET A 29 3.30 -13.64 33.08
C MET A 29 2.34 -12.68 33.81
N ASN A 30 2.66 -12.30 35.05
CA ASN A 30 1.80 -11.39 35.83
C ASN A 30 1.68 -10.01 35.18
N ALA A 31 2.78 -9.47 34.66
CA ALA A 31 2.79 -8.17 34.00
C ALA A 31 2.01 -8.19 32.67
N VAL A 32 2.26 -9.20 31.82
CA VAL A 32 1.62 -9.31 30.50
C VAL A 32 0.12 -9.60 30.62
N THR A 33 -0.29 -10.49 31.53
CA THR A 33 -1.71 -10.78 31.75
C THR A 33 -2.49 -9.57 32.29
N ALA A 34 -1.82 -8.68 33.02
CA ALA A 34 -2.45 -7.48 33.58
C ALA A 34 -2.46 -6.27 32.60
N ALA A 35 -1.37 -6.09 31.80
CA ALA A 35 -1.16 -4.87 31.03
C ALA A 35 -1.11 -5.05 29.50
N GLY A 36 -0.94 -6.30 29.03
CA GLY A 36 -0.67 -6.62 27.63
C GLY A 36 0.81 -6.55 27.30
N ILE A 37 1.22 -7.31 26.27
CA ILE A 37 2.63 -7.49 25.91
C ILE A 37 3.32 -6.19 25.49
N ASP A 38 2.68 -5.36 24.67
CA ASP A 38 3.30 -4.13 24.14
C ASP A 38 3.70 -3.15 25.26
N LYS A 39 2.88 -3.05 26.31
CA LYS A 39 3.19 -2.19 27.45
C LYS A 39 4.34 -2.71 28.27
N VAL A 40 4.49 -4.03 28.38
CA VAL A 40 5.57 -4.67 29.15
C VAL A 40 6.88 -4.70 28.37
N ALA A 41 6.82 -4.98 27.08
CA ALA A 41 8.00 -5.07 26.22
C ALA A 41 8.54 -3.71 25.77
N ARG A 42 7.80 -2.62 25.99
CA ARG A 42 8.18 -1.30 25.50
C ARG A 42 9.54 -0.85 26.00
N ASN A 43 10.46 -0.56 25.08
CA ASN A 43 11.77 -0.01 25.36
C ASN A 43 11.66 1.47 25.71
N TYR A 44 11.81 1.80 27.01
CA TYR A 44 11.67 3.17 27.50
C TYR A 44 12.69 4.12 26.88
N ASP A 45 13.94 3.70 26.74
CA ASP A 45 15.01 4.55 26.23
C ASP A 45 14.82 4.82 24.75
N ARG A 46 14.47 3.81 23.96
CA ARG A 46 14.17 3.98 22.53
C ARG A 46 12.97 4.88 22.29
N ALA A 47 11.89 4.66 23.03
CA ALA A 47 10.68 5.48 22.91
C ALA A 47 10.96 6.98 23.16
N ARG A 48 11.84 7.31 24.11
CA ARG A 48 12.28 8.69 24.38
C ARG A 48 13.04 9.33 23.23
N LEU A 49 13.75 8.54 22.42
CA LEU A 49 14.55 9.02 21.30
C LEU A 49 13.71 9.25 20.04
N MET A 50 12.49 8.74 19.98
CA MET A 50 11.55 8.94 18.86
C MET A 50 10.92 10.34 18.89
N GLN A 51 11.77 11.37 18.83
CA GLN A 51 11.36 12.78 18.87
C GLN A 51 10.79 13.22 17.53
N ARG A 52 9.75 14.07 17.59
CA ARG A 52 9.06 14.65 16.42
C ARG A 52 9.74 15.93 15.91
N ARG A 53 11.07 15.87 15.73
CA ARG A 53 11.89 16.99 15.24
C ARG A 53 12.58 16.56 13.98
N PHE A 54 12.43 17.36 12.93
CA PHE A 54 12.95 17.05 11.61
C PHE A 54 13.66 18.29 11.06
N SER A 55 14.78 18.07 10.35
CA SER A 55 15.52 19.15 9.69
C SER A 55 14.76 19.66 8.46
N THR A 56 13.95 18.82 7.82
CA THR A 56 13.09 19.16 6.69
C THR A 56 11.68 18.65 6.93
N ILE A 57 10.68 19.51 6.75
CA ILE A 57 9.26 19.16 6.83
C ILE A 57 8.57 19.62 5.55
N VAL A 58 7.84 18.73 4.91
CA VAL A 58 6.89 19.04 3.84
C VAL A 58 5.52 19.09 4.47
N ASP A 59 4.93 20.29 4.54
CA ASP A 59 3.61 20.49 5.15
C ASP A 59 2.50 20.17 4.16
N ASN A 60 1.83 19.05 4.38
CA ASN A 60 0.74 18.58 3.53
C ASN A 60 -0.66 18.82 4.14
N GLY A 61 -0.75 19.49 5.26
CA GLY A 61 -2.02 19.76 5.97
C GLY A 61 -2.44 18.59 6.89
N GLU A 62 -3.73 18.45 7.11
CA GLU A 62 -4.29 17.42 7.98
C GLU A 62 -4.22 16.03 7.35
N ALA A 63 -3.86 15.02 8.13
CA ALA A 63 -3.81 13.65 7.68
C ALA A 63 -5.22 13.09 7.38
N THR A 64 -5.36 12.41 6.26
CA THR A 64 -6.60 11.81 5.78
C THR A 64 -7.00 10.56 6.57
N HIS A 65 -8.23 10.06 6.40
CA HIS A 65 -8.75 8.90 7.13
C HIS A 65 -9.39 7.90 6.18
N GLN A 66 -8.79 6.70 6.04
CA GLN A 66 -9.29 5.63 5.17
C GLN A 66 -10.41 4.78 5.79
N ASP A 67 -10.74 5.00 7.06
CA ASP A 67 -11.71 4.23 7.82
C ASP A 67 -11.43 2.70 7.81
N ARG A 68 -12.46 1.89 7.58
CA ARG A 68 -12.39 0.41 7.52
C ARG A 68 -12.28 -0.06 6.07
N SER A 69 -11.31 0.47 5.34
CA SER A 69 -11.02 0.08 3.96
C SER A 69 -9.51 -0.11 3.77
N GLY A 70 -9.11 -0.96 2.85
CA GLY A 70 -7.70 -1.17 2.48
C GLY A 70 -7.22 -0.20 1.40
N ARG A 71 -7.71 1.05 1.36
CA ARG A 71 -7.40 2.06 0.33
C ARG A 71 -6.17 2.91 0.63
N CYS A 72 -5.29 2.49 1.54
CA CYS A 72 -4.11 3.27 1.94
C CYS A 72 -3.28 3.76 0.73
N TRP A 73 -3.11 2.93 -0.28
CA TRP A 73 -2.38 3.24 -1.51
C TRP A 73 -3.02 4.38 -2.32
N LEU A 74 -4.37 4.45 -2.39
CA LEU A 74 -5.09 5.56 -3.01
C LEU A 74 -5.01 6.82 -2.15
N PHE A 75 -5.19 6.70 -0.82
CA PHE A 75 -5.07 7.82 0.10
C PHE A 75 -3.68 8.44 0.03
N SER A 76 -2.62 7.63 0.13
CA SER A 76 -1.25 8.13 0.11
C SER A 76 -0.84 8.71 -1.24
N SER A 77 -1.25 8.11 -2.38
CA SER A 77 -0.96 8.67 -3.70
C SER A 77 -1.72 9.97 -3.96
N LEU A 78 -2.98 10.07 -3.54
CA LEU A 78 -3.74 11.33 -3.61
C LEU A 78 -3.21 12.37 -2.62
N ASN A 79 -2.61 11.99 -1.49
CA ASN A 79 -1.95 12.94 -0.60
C ASN A 79 -0.68 13.54 -1.23
N VAL A 80 0.08 12.76 -2.01
CA VAL A 80 1.19 13.30 -2.83
C VAL A 80 0.65 14.25 -3.90
N ALA A 81 -0.39 13.85 -4.64
CA ALA A 81 -1.03 14.69 -5.65
C ALA A 81 -1.67 15.95 -5.05
N ARG A 82 -2.29 15.85 -3.87
CA ARG A 82 -2.88 16.95 -3.11
C ARG A 82 -1.87 18.06 -2.84
N PHE A 83 -0.65 17.70 -2.45
CA PHE A 83 0.42 18.67 -2.20
C PHE A 83 0.68 19.53 -3.44
N VAL A 84 0.77 18.90 -4.61
CA VAL A 84 0.98 19.57 -5.89
C VAL A 84 -0.22 20.44 -6.27
N ALA A 85 -1.43 19.90 -6.18
CA ALA A 85 -2.66 20.60 -6.51
C ALA A 85 -2.88 21.84 -5.62
N LYS A 86 -2.64 21.72 -4.31
CA LYS A 86 -2.69 22.84 -3.36
C LYS A 86 -1.75 23.98 -3.76
N LYS A 87 -0.52 23.63 -4.14
CA LYS A 87 0.48 24.61 -4.58
C LYS A 87 0.04 25.32 -5.87
N ASN A 88 -0.46 24.56 -6.86
CA ASN A 88 -0.87 25.08 -8.16
C ASN A 88 -2.16 25.93 -8.08
N MET A 89 -3.06 25.63 -7.15
CA MET A 89 -4.28 26.39 -6.89
C MET A 89 -4.12 27.45 -5.79
N ASN A 90 -2.93 27.59 -5.19
CA ASN A 90 -2.68 28.46 -4.05
C ASN A 90 -3.62 28.21 -2.86
N LEU A 91 -4.01 26.94 -2.61
CA LEU A 91 -4.95 26.60 -1.55
C LEU A 91 -4.26 26.31 -0.22
N LYS A 92 -4.93 26.67 0.88
CA LYS A 92 -4.51 26.28 2.24
C LYS A 92 -4.84 24.82 2.52
N GLU A 93 -6.06 24.41 2.20
CA GLU A 93 -6.57 23.05 2.40
C GLU A 93 -7.23 22.55 1.10
N PHE A 94 -7.04 21.28 0.83
CA PHE A 94 -7.66 20.60 -0.30
C PHE A 94 -7.59 19.08 -0.08
N GLU A 95 -8.56 18.37 -0.59
CA GLU A 95 -8.56 16.90 -0.61
C GLU A 95 -9.22 16.40 -1.89
N PHE A 96 -8.63 15.39 -2.52
CA PHE A 96 -9.25 14.65 -3.60
C PHE A 96 -10.25 13.61 -3.06
N SER A 97 -11.22 13.23 -3.89
CA SER A 97 -12.11 12.12 -3.59
C SER A 97 -11.41 10.77 -3.78
N GLN A 98 -11.17 10.07 -2.68
CA GLN A 98 -10.68 8.69 -2.72
C GLN A 98 -11.80 7.72 -3.13
N ASN A 99 -13.04 8.07 -2.86
CA ASN A 99 -14.21 7.32 -3.31
C ASN A 99 -14.30 7.26 -4.84
N TYR A 100 -14.01 8.39 -5.52
CA TYR A 100 -13.96 8.47 -6.98
C TYR A 100 -12.88 7.54 -7.56
N ALA A 101 -11.68 7.62 -7.02
CA ALA A 101 -10.57 6.77 -7.43
C ALA A 101 -10.88 5.28 -7.21
N MET A 102 -11.44 4.92 -6.04
CA MET A 102 -11.84 3.54 -5.74
C MET A 102 -12.93 3.03 -6.67
N TYR A 103 -13.92 3.86 -7.02
CA TYR A 103 -14.99 3.45 -7.95
C TYR A 103 -14.39 2.94 -9.26
N TYR A 104 -13.51 3.71 -9.86
CA TYR A 104 -12.91 3.34 -11.15
C TYR A 104 -11.88 2.23 -11.02
N ASP A 105 -11.10 2.18 -9.93
CA ASP A 105 -10.22 1.04 -9.66
C ASP A 105 -11.00 -0.27 -9.59
N LYS A 106 -12.09 -0.31 -8.81
CA LYS A 106 -12.92 -1.52 -8.67
C LYS A 106 -13.58 -1.91 -9.99
N LEU A 107 -14.07 -0.95 -10.77
CA LEU A 107 -14.68 -1.23 -12.07
C LEU A 107 -13.64 -1.79 -13.06
N GLU A 108 -12.46 -1.21 -13.10
CA GLU A 108 -11.37 -1.69 -13.95
C GLU A 108 -10.86 -3.07 -13.52
N ARG A 109 -10.76 -3.34 -12.21
CA ARG A 109 -10.42 -4.67 -11.71
C ARG A 109 -11.45 -5.72 -12.12
N VAL A 110 -12.74 -5.40 -12.12
CA VAL A 110 -13.77 -6.32 -12.66
C VAL A 110 -13.45 -6.67 -14.10
N ASN A 111 -13.18 -5.68 -14.96
CA ASN A 111 -12.86 -5.90 -16.36
C ASN A 111 -11.51 -6.62 -16.55
N TYR A 112 -10.47 -6.24 -15.80
CA TYR A 112 -9.14 -6.83 -15.86
C TYR A 112 -9.20 -8.32 -15.48
N PHE A 113 -9.77 -8.64 -14.33
CA PHE A 113 -9.91 -10.00 -13.83
C PHE A 113 -10.71 -10.90 -14.78
N LEU A 114 -11.86 -10.43 -15.29
CA LEU A 114 -12.68 -11.21 -16.21
C LEU A 114 -11.92 -11.54 -17.48
N LYS A 115 -11.16 -10.60 -18.05
CA LYS A 115 -10.38 -10.84 -19.27
C LYS A 115 -9.17 -11.76 -19.02
N ASP A 116 -8.48 -11.57 -17.90
CA ASP A 116 -7.34 -12.38 -17.53
C ASP A 116 -7.75 -13.85 -17.30
N VAL A 117 -8.80 -14.06 -16.50
CA VAL A 117 -9.34 -15.41 -16.25
C VAL A 117 -9.92 -16.03 -17.52
N ALA A 118 -10.58 -15.26 -18.39
CA ALA A 118 -11.07 -15.79 -19.67
C ALA A 118 -9.93 -16.31 -20.56
N ALA A 119 -8.79 -15.61 -20.56
CA ALA A 119 -7.60 -16.08 -21.29
C ALA A 119 -7.03 -17.39 -20.70
N LEU A 120 -6.99 -17.51 -19.39
CA LEU A 120 -6.56 -18.73 -18.70
C LEU A 120 -7.50 -19.90 -18.97
N VAL A 121 -8.82 -19.68 -18.89
CA VAL A 121 -9.83 -20.71 -19.20
C VAL A 121 -9.70 -21.16 -20.67
N ALA A 122 -9.51 -20.21 -21.60
CA ALA A 122 -9.30 -20.53 -23.02
C ALA A 122 -7.99 -21.31 -23.27
N ALA A 123 -6.96 -21.08 -22.45
CA ALA A 123 -5.71 -21.84 -22.46
C ALA A 123 -5.83 -23.22 -21.79
N GLY A 124 -6.97 -23.56 -21.20
CA GLY A 124 -7.23 -24.84 -20.55
C GLY A 124 -6.71 -24.91 -19.09
N GLU A 125 -6.46 -23.76 -18.43
CA GLU A 125 -6.05 -23.75 -17.03
C GLU A 125 -7.11 -24.39 -16.14
N PRO A 126 -6.78 -25.39 -15.29
CA PRO A 126 -7.75 -26.06 -14.44
C PRO A 126 -8.28 -25.11 -13.33
N SER A 127 -9.57 -25.23 -13.01
CA SER A 127 -10.18 -24.41 -11.95
C SER A 127 -9.59 -24.66 -10.56
N ASP A 128 -8.98 -25.80 -10.32
CA ASP A 128 -8.33 -26.21 -9.06
C ASP A 128 -6.80 -26.04 -9.08
N SER A 129 -6.24 -25.44 -10.14
CA SER A 129 -4.82 -25.12 -10.19
C SER A 129 -4.43 -24.09 -9.12
N ARG A 130 -3.15 -24.10 -8.71
CA ARG A 130 -2.63 -23.12 -7.75
C ARG A 130 -2.86 -21.68 -8.23
N LEU A 131 -2.65 -21.43 -9.52
CA LEU A 131 -2.82 -20.09 -10.10
C LEU A 131 -4.27 -19.64 -10.00
N MET A 132 -5.21 -20.43 -10.51
CA MET A 132 -6.64 -20.07 -10.48
C MET A 132 -7.15 -19.88 -9.05
N GLN A 133 -6.77 -20.77 -8.13
CA GLN A 133 -7.15 -20.65 -6.72
C GLN A 133 -6.55 -19.39 -6.06
N HIS A 134 -5.33 -18.99 -6.43
CA HIS A 134 -4.72 -17.75 -5.97
C HIS A 134 -5.51 -16.54 -6.47
N LEU A 135 -5.80 -16.46 -7.77
CA LEU A 135 -6.54 -15.35 -8.38
C LEU A 135 -7.97 -15.22 -7.83
N LEU A 136 -8.62 -16.34 -7.49
CA LEU A 136 -9.96 -16.35 -6.90
C LEU A 136 -9.98 -15.99 -5.41
N ALA A 137 -8.89 -16.17 -4.67
CA ALA A 137 -8.87 -16.01 -3.21
C ALA A 137 -9.21 -14.58 -2.75
N ASP A 138 -8.66 -13.57 -3.40
CA ASP A 138 -8.88 -12.15 -3.06
C ASP A 138 -9.10 -11.26 -4.29
N VAL A 139 -10.03 -11.66 -5.15
CA VAL A 139 -10.30 -11.02 -6.45
C VAL A 139 -10.73 -9.55 -6.35
N MET A 140 -11.31 -9.13 -5.21
CA MET A 140 -11.81 -7.76 -4.98
C MET A 140 -11.24 -7.14 -3.71
N GLY A 141 -10.02 -7.49 -3.34
CA GLY A 141 -9.27 -6.80 -2.29
C GLY A 141 -9.15 -5.29 -2.55
N ASP A 142 -8.95 -4.52 -1.49
CA ASP A 142 -8.84 -3.05 -1.59
C ASP A 142 -7.42 -2.57 -1.88
N GLY A 143 -6.41 -3.40 -1.64
CA GLY A 143 -5.00 -3.04 -1.77
C GLY A 143 -4.58 -2.72 -3.21
N GLY A 144 -3.46 -2.04 -3.36
CA GLY A 144 -2.90 -1.70 -4.67
C GLY A 144 -1.50 -1.12 -4.59
N GLN A 145 -1.00 -0.70 -5.73
CA GLN A 145 0.36 -0.21 -5.94
C GLN A 145 0.35 1.19 -6.57
N TRP A 146 1.49 1.89 -6.54
CA TRP A 146 1.63 3.20 -7.15
C TRP A 146 1.22 3.21 -8.63
N THR A 147 1.76 2.28 -9.43
CA THR A 147 1.45 2.17 -10.87
C THR A 147 -0.05 1.95 -11.11
N MET A 148 -0.71 1.16 -10.26
CA MET A 148 -2.16 0.92 -10.34
C MET A 148 -2.95 2.21 -10.07
N ALA A 149 -2.51 3.05 -9.14
CA ALA A 149 -3.10 4.36 -8.88
C ALA A 149 -2.93 5.30 -10.10
N MET A 150 -1.72 5.36 -10.64
CA MET A 150 -1.45 6.18 -11.83
C MET A 150 -2.27 5.73 -13.04
N ASN A 151 -2.48 4.44 -13.26
CA ASN A 151 -3.36 3.93 -14.31
C ASN A 151 -4.79 4.46 -14.18
N VAL A 152 -5.33 4.51 -12.96
CA VAL A 152 -6.66 5.08 -12.70
C VAL A 152 -6.68 6.58 -13.00
N TYR A 153 -5.70 7.35 -12.50
CA TYR A 153 -5.68 8.80 -12.68
C TYR A 153 -5.40 9.23 -14.12
N LYS A 154 -4.53 8.51 -14.85
CA LYS A 154 -4.31 8.73 -16.29
C LYS A 154 -5.60 8.59 -17.10
N LYS A 155 -6.41 7.60 -16.78
CA LYS A 155 -7.62 7.25 -17.53
C LYS A 155 -8.85 8.06 -17.12
N TYR A 156 -9.03 8.27 -15.82
CA TYR A 156 -10.26 8.83 -15.27
C TYR A 156 -10.05 10.18 -14.57
N GLY A 157 -8.81 10.61 -14.36
CA GLY A 157 -8.52 11.82 -13.62
C GLY A 157 -8.84 11.69 -12.12
N ALA A 158 -9.15 12.82 -11.50
CA ALA A 158 -9.57 12.91 -10.11
C ALA A 158 -10.52 14.10 -9.93
N VAL A 159 -11.29 14.09 -8.86
CA VAL A 159 -12.21 15.17 -8.49
C VAL A 159 -11.98 15.64 -7.07
N PRO A 160 -12.31 16.89 -6.71
CA PRO A 160 -12.39 17.36 -5.34
C PRO A 160 -13.32 16.48 -4.49
N LYS A 161 -12.98 16.30 -3.21
CA LYS A 161 -13.72 15.41 -2.30
C LYS A 161 -15.19 15.73 -2.17
N ASP A 162 -15.53 17.02 -2.15
CA ASP A 162 -16.92 17.48 -1.95
C ASP A 162 -17.83 17.13 -3.15
N LEU A 163 -17.26 16.89 -4.32
CA LEU A 163 -18.02 16.54 -5.54
C LEU A 163 -18.36 15.04 -5.63
N PHE A 164 -17.61 14.20 -4.93
CA PHE A 164 -17.92 12.77 -4.82
C PHE A 164 -17.47 12.28 -3.44
N PRO A 165 -18.28 12.54 -2.42
CA PRO A 165 -17.90 12.30 -1.02
C PRO A 165 -17.89 10.81 -0.66
N GLU A 166 -17.35 10.50 0.53
CA GLU A 166 -17.39 9.15 1.09
C GLU A 166 -18.83 8.72 1.40
N THR A 167 -19.13 7.45 1.13
CA THR A 167 -20.39 6.78 1.47
C THR A 167 -20.19 5.83 2.66
N GLU A 168 -21.26 5.22 3.18
CA GLU A 168 -21.13 4.16 4.19
C GLU A 168 -20.33 2.96 3.67
N SER A 169 -20.53 2.60 2.38
CA SER A 169 -19.81 1.49 1.75
C SER A 169 -18.35 1.82 1.45
N SER A 170 -18.01 3.06 1.12
CA SER A 170 -16.60 3.44 0.91
C SER A 170 -15.81 3.48 2.21
N LYS A 171 -16.46 3.84 3.33
CA LYS A 171 -15.85 3.79 4.67
C LYS A 171 -15.72 2.38 5.25
N ASN A 172 -16.51 1.43 4.74
CA ASN A 172 -16.49 0.03 5.18
C ASN A 172 -16.78 -0.87 3.97
N THR A 173 -15.75 -1.19 3.23
CA THR A 173 -15.81 -1.84 1.90
C THR A 173 -16.19 -3.32 1.93
N GLY A 174 -16.14 -3.96 3.09
CA GLY A 174 -16.25 -5.42 3.23
C GLY A 174 -17.48 -6.04 2.55
N GLU A 175 -18.68 -5.50 2.80
CA GLU A 175 -19.92 -6.05 2.20
C GLU A 175 -19.97 -5.85 0.68
N MET A 176 -19.58 -4.69 0.18
CA MET A 176 -19.49 -4.41 -1.25
C MET A 176 -18.52 -5.38 -1.95
N ASN A 177 -17.34 -5.58 -1.35
CA ASN A 177 -16.33 -6.49 -1.88
C ASN A 177 -16.82 -7.95 -1.91
N ILE A 178 -17.59 -8.38 -0.90
CA ILE A 178 -18.21 -9.72 -0.87
C ILE A 178 -19.17 -9.88 -2.06
N GLN A 179 -20.03 -8.90 -2.34
CA GLN A 179 -20.99 -8.99 -3.43
C GLN A 179 -20.29 -9.00 -4.81
N LEU A 180 -19.28 -8.16 -5.00
CA LEU A 180 -18.48 -8.16 -6.23
C LEU A 180 -17.74 -9.49 -6.42
N ARG A 181 -17.14 -10.05 -5.36
CA ARG A 181 -16.48 -11.35 -5.41
C ARG A 181 -17.47 -12.47 -5.77
N HIS A 182 -18.65 -12.52 -5.16
CA HIS A 182 -19.66 -13.53 -5.50
C HIS A 182 -20.07 -13.43 -6.96
N MET A 183 -20.28 -12.22 -7.48
CA MET A 183 -20.60 -11.98 -8.89
C MET A 183 -19.50 -12.50 -9.81
N LEU A 184 -18.22 -12.21 -9.50
CA LEU A 184 -17.08 -12.65 -10.29
C LEU A 184 -16.87 -14.16 -10.23
N HIS A 185 -16.99 -14.79 -9.06
CA HIS A 185 -16.94 -16.24 -8.94
C HIS A 185 -18.04 -16.92 -9.77
N THR A 186 -19.26 -16.35 -9.79
CA THR A 186 -20.35 -16.85 -10.63
C THR A 186 -19.98 -16.74 -12.12
N ALA A 187 -19.43 -15.61 -12.54
CA ALA A 187 -18.99 -15.41 -13.92
C ALA A 187 -17.92 -16.42 -14.34
N VAL A 188 -16.90 -16.65 -13.48
CA VAL A 188 -15.86 -17.67 -13.74
C VAL A 188 -16.44 -19.07 -13.85
N ALA A 189 -17.36 -19.47 -12.96
CA ALA A 189 -18.03 -20.76 -13.05
C ALA A 189 -18.79 -20.94 -14.38
N HIS A 190 -19.43 -19.87 -14.86
CA HIS A 190 -20.10 -19.88 -16.16
C HIS A 190 -19.11 -19.93 -17.34
N MET A 191 -17.92 -19.31 -17.23
CA MET A 191 -16.88 -19.42 -18.25
C MET A 191 -16.40 -20.87 -18.43
N TYR A 192 -16.15 -21.58 -17.32
CA TYR A 192 -15.82 -23.02 -17.39
C TYR A 192 -16.97 -23.84 -17.99
N ALA A 193 -18.22 -23.53 -17.64
CA ALA A 193 -19.38 -24.23 -18.17
C ALA A 193 -19.67 -23.89 -19.66
N ALA A 194 -19.06 -22.84 -20.20
CA ALA A 194 -19.20 -22.47 -21.62
C ALA A 194 -18.46 -23.41 -22.57
N ASP A 195 -17.60 -24.30 -22.05
CA ASP A 195 -16.90 -25.37 -22.78
C ASP A 195 -16.19 -24.87 -24.07
N GLY A 196 -15.43 -23.80 -23.94
CA GLY A 196 -14.66 -23.20 -25.06
C GLY A 196 -15.48 -22.33 -26.05
N ASP A 197 -16.75 -22.08 -25.81
CA ASP A 197 -17.57 -21.20 -26.64
C ASP A 197 -17.24 -19.73 -26.37
N ALA A 198 -16.37 -19.16 -27.21
CA ALA A 198 -15.89 -17.77 -27.08
C ALA A 198 -17.04 -16.75 -27.04
N SER A 199 -18.10 -16.93 -27.82
CA SER A 199 -19.25 -16.00 -27.84
C SER A 199 -19.98 -15.97 -26.50
N LYS A 200 -20.12 -17.14 -25.84
CA LYS A 200 -20.70 -17.20 -24.50
C LYS A 200 -19.79 -16.54 -23.46
N VAL A 201 -18.48 -16.75 -23.56
CA VAL A 201 -17.51 -16.11 -22.65
C VAL A 201 -17.56 -14.59 -22.80
N GLU A 202 -17.59 -14.05 -24.01
CA GLU A 202 -17.75 -12.60 -24.24
C GLU A 202 -19.04 -12.05 -23.64
N ALA A 203 -20.17 -12.75 -23.79
CA ALA A 203 -21.44 -12.37 -23.18
C ALA A 203 -21.36 -12.37 -21.65
N ILE A 204 -20.73 -13.39 -21.04
CA ILE A 204 -20.52 -13.45 -19.59
C ILE A 204 -19.70 -12.25 -19.11
N ILE A 205 -18.61 -11.89 -19.81
CA ILE A 205 -17.77 -10.72 -19.47
C ILE A 205 -18.60 -9.44 -19.52
N ALA A 206 -19.37 -9.23 -20.59
CA ALA A 206 -20.22 -8.05 -20.74
C ALA A 206 -21.27 -7.94 -19.63
N ASP A 207 -21.98 -9.02 -19.34
CA ASP A 207 -23.02 -9.06 -18.31
C ASP A 207 -22.43 -8.85 -16.91
N ALA A 208 -21.30 -9.48 -16.59
CA ALA A 208 -20.64 -9.34 -15.30
C ALA A 208 -20.05 -7.92 -15.13
N THR A 209 -19.50 -7.31 -16.18
CA THR A 209 -19.02 -5.92 -16.14
C THR A 209 -20.18 -4.95 -15.88
N ALA A 210 -21.33 -5.12 -16.58
CA ALA A 210 -22.52 -4.32 -16.33
C ALA A 210 -23.08 -4.52 -14.90
N ALA A 211 -23.04 -5.74 -14.39
CA ALA A 211 -23.42 -6.04 -13.00
C ALA A 211 -22.45 -5.37 -11.99
N GLY A 212 -21.16 -5.43 -12.23
CA GLY A 212 -20.14 -4.75 -11.42
C GLY A 212 -20.37 -3.24 -11.36
N HIS A 213 -20.56 -2.59 -12.52
CA HIS A 213 -20.90 -1.17 -12.59
C HIS A 213 -22.15 -0.86 -11.75
N ARG A 214 -23.22 -1.64 -11.88
CA ARG A 214 -24.46 -1.44 -11.14
C ARG A 214 -24.26 -1.59 -9.63
N ILE A 215 -23.50 -2.61 -9.18
CA ILE A 215 -23.18 -2.81 -7.76
C ILE A 215 -22.41 -1.61 -7.24
N LEU A 216 -21.35 -1.19 -7.92
CA LEU A 216 -20.53 -0.05 -7.52
C LEU A 216 -21.36 1.25 -7.43
N THR A 217 -22.20 1.54 -8.43
CA THR A 217 -23.06 2.72 -8.43
C THR A 217 -24.07 2.72 -7.29
N ILE A 218 -24.65 1.56 -6.95
CA ILE A 218 -25.57 1.43 -5.79
C ILE A 218 -24.85 1.72 -4.46
N HIS A 219 -23.61 1.29 -4.31
CA HIS A 219 -22.84 1.45 -3.07
C HIS A 219 -22.13 2.79 -2.93
N LEU A 220 -21.61 3.34 -4.03
CA LEU A 220 -20.69 4.47 -4.02
C LEU A 220 -21.27 5.76 -4.61
N GLY A 221 -22.39 5.67 -5.32
CA GLY A 221 -22.96 6.75 -6.12
C GLY A 221 -22.46 6.75 -7.56
N GLU A 222 -23.04 7.62 -8.40
CA GLU A 222 -22.66 7.79 -9.80
C GLU A 222 -21.57 8.87 -9.90
N PRO A 223 -20.34 8.54 -10.38
CA PRO A 223 -19.26 9.50 -10.49
C PRO A 223 -19.58 10.61 -11.49
N PRO A 224 -19.20 11.89 -11.20
CA PRO A 224 -19.42 12.98 -12.15
C PRO A 224 -18.53 12.80 -13.41
N VAL A 225 -19.08 13.12 -14.56
CA VAL A 225 -18.34 13.13 -15.85
C VAL A 225 -17.73 14.51 -16.14
N SER A 226 -18.31 15.58 -15.59
CA SER A 226 -17.80 16.95 -15.58
C SER A 226 -18.34 17.68 -14.35
N PHE A 227 -17.75 18.80 -13.99
CA PHE A 227 -18.16 19.64 -12.87
C PHE A 227 -17.71 21.08 -13.08
N ASP A 228 -18.46 22.04 -12.50
CA ASP A 228 -18.01 23.42 -12.41
C ASP A 228 -16.96 23.56 -11.31
N TRP A 229 -15.76 24.07 -11.66
CA TRP A 229 -14.69 24.26 -10.70
C TRP A 229 -14.49 25.75 -10.38
N GLU A 230 -14.69 26.07 -9.12
CA GLU A 230 -14.51 27.42 -8.54
C GLU A 230 -13.83 27.26 -7.18
N TRP A 231 -12.94 28.19 -6.84
CA TRP A 231 -12.31 28.19 -5.50
C TRP A 231 -11.89 29.59 -5.07
N THR A 232 -11.74 29.77 -3.77
CA THR A 232 -11.07 30.94 -3.18
C THR A 232 -9.72 30.48 -2.67
N ASP A 233 -8.65 31.13 -3.09
CA ASP A 233 -7.31 30.79 -2.68
C ASP A 233 -6.99 31.29 -1.26
N LYS A 234 -5.79 30.94 -0.72
CA LYS A 234 -5.38 31.31 0.64
C LYS A 234 -5.24 32.83 0.85
N ASP A 235 -5.11 33.60 -0.23
CA ASP A 235 -4.97 35.06 -0.21
C ASP A 235 -6.34 35.77 -0.33
N GLY A 236 -7.43 35.01 -0.49
CA GLY A 236 -8.80 35.48 -0.58
C GLY A 236 -9.27 35.82 -2.01
N GLU A 237 -8.47 35.49 -3.02
CA GLU A 237 -8.81 35.73 -4.42
C GLU A 237 -9.72 34.60 -4.95
N PHE A 238 -10.82 34.99 -5.64
CA PHE A 238 -11.74 34.05 -6.26
C PHE A 238 -11.27 33.64 -7.66
N HIS A 239 -11.31 32.36 -7.95
CA HIS A 239 -10.95 31.75 -9.23
C HIS A 239 -12.07 30.89 -9.78
N ARG A 240 -12.16 30.81 -11.09
CA ARG A 240 -13.15 30.00 -11.80
C ARG A 240 -12.56 29.41 -13.07
N ASP A 241 -12.66 28.09 -13.22
CA ASP A 241 -12.40 27.39 -14.49
C ASP A 241 -13.67 27.18 -15.31
N GLY A 242 -14.84 27.18 -14.65
CA GLY A 242 -16.10 26.73 -15.24
C GLY A 242 -16.18 25.21 -15.34
N GLU A 243 -16.92 24.72 -16.32
CA GLU A 243 -17.08 23.29 -16.53
C GLU A 243 -15.76 22.66 -16.98
N ILE A 244 -15.36 21.62 -16.26
CA ILE A 244 -14.10 20.86 -16.48
C ILE A 244 -14.35 19.37 -16.25
N THR A 245 -13.69 18.50 -17.02
CA THR A 245 -13.71 17.06 -16.77
C THR A 245 -12.69 16.66 -15.71
N PRO A 246 -12.89 15.51 -15.02
CA PRO A 246 -11.91 15.02 -14.05
C PRO A 246 -10.49 14.82 -14.60
N VAL A 247 -10.37 14.42 -15.87
CA VAL A 247 -9.08 14.24 -16.56
C VAL A 247 -8.41 15.59 -16.82
N GLU A 248 -9.16 16.62 -17.26
CA GLU A 248 -8.62 17.96 -17.44
C GLU A 248 -8.21 18.59 -16.13
N PHE A 249 -9.00 18.39 -15.06
CA PHE A 249 -8.68 18.84 -13.72
C PHE A 249 -7.35 18.23 -13.22
N TRP A 250 -7.20 16.91 -13.35
CA TRP A 250 -5.94 16.22 -13.01
C TRP A 250 -4.76 16.77 -13.80
N LYS A 251 -4.88 16.82 -15.13
CA LYS A 251 -3.83 17.33 -16.02
C LYS A 251 -3.43 18.77 -15.69
N LYS A 252 -4.39 19.62 -15.35
CA LYS A 252 -4.14 21.03 -15.07
C LYS A 252 -3.42 21.23 -13.74
N TYR A 253 -3.87 20.54 -12.68
CA TYR A 253 -3.43 20.83 -11.32
C TYR A 253 -2.41 19.85 -10.76
N VAL A 254 -2.30 18.65 -11.33
CA VAL A 254 -1.33 17.62 -10.90
C VAL A 254 -0.31 17.31 -11.99
N GLY A 255 -0.73 17.26 -13.24
CA GLY A 255 0.10 16.91 -14.41
C GLY A 255 1.47 17.58 -14.46
N PRO A 256 1.63 18.89 -14.12
CA PRO A 256 2.93 19.56 -14.15
C PRO A 256 3.98 18.95 -13.19
N ALA A 257 3.59 18.15 -12.22
CA ALA A 257 4.53 17.45 -11.33
C ALA A 257 5.11 16.17 -11.93
N GLY A 258 4.56 15.69 -13.05
CA GLY A 258 5.04 14.48 -13.72
C GLY A 258 4.92 13.21 -12.86
N LEU A 259 3.94 13.11 -11.95
CA LEU A 259 3.75 11.93 -11.09
C LEU A 259 3.53 10.65 -11.90
N GLU A 260 3.03 10.80 -13.13
CA GLU A 260 2.81 9.69 -14.06
C GLU A 260 4.10 9.10 -14.63
N ASP A 261 5.22 9.82 -14.53
CA ASP A 261 6.57 9.39 -14.94
C ASP A 261 7.39 8.81 -13.79
N TYR A 262 6.75 8.62 -12.61
CA TYR A 262 7.42 8.00 -11.48
C TYR A 262 7.54 6.50 -11.69
N VAL A 263 8.63 5.94 -11.17
CA VAL A 263 8.93 4.51 -11.19
C VAL A 263 8.99 3.96 -9.78
N CYS A 264 8.59 2.70 -9.63
CA CYS A 264 8.64 1.99 -8.36
C CYS A 264 10.01 1.35 -8.17
N LEU A 265 10.72 1.77 -7.13
CA LEU A 265 11.94 1.13 -6.65
C LEU A 265 11.57 0.17 -5.52
N VAL A 266 12.11 -1.03 -5.55
CA VAL A 266 11.93 -2.01 -4.47
C VAL A 266 13.26 -2.49 -3.92
N ASP A 267 13.24 -2.89 -2.65
CA ASP A 267 14.34 -3.61 -2.02
C ASP A 267 13.89 -5.05 -1.74
N ASP A 268 13.94 -5.89 -2.76
CA ASP A 268 13.80 -7.34 -2.60
C ASP A 268 15.12 -7.90 -2.02
N PRO A 269 15.12 -8.37 -0.78
CA PRO A 269 16.35 -8.78 -0.11
C PRO A 269 16.89 -10.15 -0.57
N ARG A 270 16.13 -10.90 -1.37
CA ARG A 270 16.48 -12.26 -1.78
C ARG A 270 17.66 -12.25 -2.73
N THR A 271 18.65 -13.06 -2.45
CA THR A 271 19.94 -13.07 -3.15
C THR A 271 19.85 -13.51 -4.62
N GLU A 272 18.85 -14.30 -5.00
CA GLU A 272 18.58 -14.70 -6.39
C GLU A 272 18.00 -13.56 -7.25
N HIS A 273 17.48 -12.50 -6.65
CA HIS A 273 16.93 -11.34 -7.35
C HIS A 273 17.96 -10.21 -7.38
N ALA A 274 18.71 -10.14 -8.47
CA ALA A 274 19.81 -9.19 -8.60
C ALA A 274 19.36 -7.73 -8.51
N LYS A 275 20.10 -6.90 -7.78
CA LYS A 275 19.94 -5.44 -7.79
C LYS A 275 20.26 -4.87 -9.17
N GLY A 276 19.59 -3.76 -9.55
CA GLY A 276 19.69 -3.15 -10.88
C GLY A 276 18.90 -3.90 -11.96
N LYS A 277 18.02 -4.84 -11.60
CA LYS A 277 17.16 -5.53 -12.53
C LYS A 277 15.69 -5.24 -12.28
N LYS A 278 14.91 -5.26 -13.35
CA LYS A 278 13.47 -5.08 -13.30
C LYS A 278 12.79 -6.41 -12.98
N ILE A 279 11.85 -6.39 -12.06
CA ILE A 279 10.97 -7.51 -11.71
C ILE A 279 9.51 -7.10 -11.92
N GLY A 280 8.69 -8.06 -12.30
CA GLY A 280 7.24 -7.92 -12.41
C GLY A 280 6.56 -9.12 -11.77
N ILE A 281 5.28 -9.02 -11.50
CA ILE A 281 4.48 -10.08 -10.91
C ILE A 281 3.42 -10.51 -11.91
N GLU A 282 3.34 -11.80 -12.19
CA GLU A 282 2.33 -12.35 -13.08
C GLU A 282 0.92 -12.02 -12.58
N HIS A 283 0.03 -11.63 -13.48
CA HIS A 283 -1.38 -11.32 -13.18
C HIS A 283 -1.62 -10.14 -12.24
N LEU A 284 -0.59 -9.36 -11.88
CA LEU A 284 -0.72 -8.18 -11.03
C LEU A 284 -1.03 -6.93 -11.86
N GLY A 285 -2.26 -6.44 -11.74
CA GLY A 285 -2.71 -5.23 -12.43
C GLY A 285 -4.15 -4.88 -12.07
N ASN A 286 -4.61 -3.71 -12.55
CA ASN A 286 -5.98 -3.25 -12.35
C ASN A 286 -6.66 -2.77 -13.63
N VAL A 287 -5.92 -2.18 -14.57
CA VAL A 287 -6.47 -1.59 -15.80
C VAL A 287 -5.98 -2.38 -17.02
N ALA A 288 -6.90 -2.96 -17.77
CA ALA A 288 -6.56 -3.67 -19.01
C ALA A 288 -5.98 -2.68 -20.04
N GLY A 289 -4.75 -2.92 -20.49
CA GLY A 289 -4.01 -2.03 -21.37
C GLY A 289 -3.37 -0.83 -20.69
N GLY A 290 -3.41 -0.75 -19.36
CA GLY A 290 -2.62 0.20 -18.57
C GLY A 290 -1.14 -0.20 -18.46
N ASP A 291 -0.37 0.62 -17.75
CA ASP A 291 1.03 0.31 -17.46
C ASP A 291 1.14 -0.91 -16.57
N ALA A 292 2.09 -1.80 -16.87
CA ALA A 292 2.35 -2.98 -16.06
C ALA A 292 2.91 -2.58 -14.69
N THR A 293 2.53 -3.33 -13.64
CA THR A 293 3.10 -3.17 -12.31
C THR A 293 4.45 -3.86 -12.28
N GLU A 294 5.50 -3.07 -12.50
CA GLU A 294 6.88 -3.50 -12.54
C GLU A 294 7.71 -2.66 -11.58
N TYR A 295 8.78 -3.24 -11.07
CA TYR A 295 9.65 -2.62 -10.08
C TYR A 295 11.11 -2.70 -10.51
N LEU A 296 11.91 -1.68 -10.20
CA LEU A 296 13.36 -1.78 -10.28
C LEU A 296 13.92 -2.19 -8.92
N ASN A 297 14.53 -3.37 -8.83
CA ASN A 297 15.15 -3.85 -7.60
C ASN A 297 16.49 -3.13 -7.36
N VAL A 298 16.59 -2.39 -6.25
CA VAL A 298 17.74 -1.56 -5.92
C VAL A 298 18.18 -1.78 -4.47
N PRO A 299 19.43 -1.38 -4.11
CA PRO A 299 19.85 -1.37 -2.71
C PRO A 299 18.97 -0.42 -1.88
N ASN A 300 18.65 -0.82 -0.64
CA ASN A 300 17.85 -0.01 0.29
C ASN A 300 18.41 1.43 0.47
N GLN A 301 19.73 1.55 0.57
CA GLN A 301 20.37 2.86 0.72
C GLN A 301 20.06 3.79 -0.46
N PHE A 302 20.00 3.27 -1.68
CA PHE A 302 19.64 4.07 -2.85
C PHE A 302 18.20 4.58 -2.77
N MET A 303 17.25 3.75 -2.27
CA MET A 303 15.88 4.21 -2.01
C MET A 303 15.85 5.36 -1.00
N LYS A 304 16.59 5.24 0.11
CA LYS A 304 16.72 6.30 1.13
C LYS A 304 17.26 7.59 0.55
N ASP A 305 18.30 7.50 -0.27
CA ASP A 305 18.94 8.67 -0.89
C ASP A 305 17.99 9.38 -1.86
N CYS A 306 17.21 8.64 -2.67
CA CYS A 306 16.18 9.21 -3.53
C CYS A 306 15.09 9.93 -2.71
N VAL A 307 14.56 9.28 -1.67
CA VAL A 307 13.52 9.88 -0.81
C VAL A 307 14.05 11.14 -0.13
N LYS A 308 15.26 11.09 0.43
CA LYS A 308 15.93 12.24 1.06
C LYS A 308 16.07 13.39 0.07
N GLN A 309 16.55 13.11 -1.14
CA GLN A 309 16.75 14.13 -2.19
C GLN A 309 15.42 14.79 -2.56
N ILE A 310 14.33 14.03 -2.77
CA ILE A 310 13.02 14.59 -3.12
C ILE A 310 12.51 15.48 -2.00
N LEU A 311 12.58 15.03 -0.75
CA LEU A 311 12.09 15.80 0.40
C LEU A 311 12.87 17.09 0.62
N VAL A 312 14.22 17.04 0.52
CA VAL A 312 15.11 18.19 0.84
C VAL A 312 15.19 19.18 -0.30
N GLU A 313 15.33 18.70 -1.55
CA GLU A 313 15.59 19.55 -2.70
C GLU A 313 14.33 19.98 -3.44
N GLN A 314 13.34 19.07 -3.56
CA GLN A 314 12.10 19.35 -4.30
C GLN A 314 10.94 19.75 -3.37
N GLY A 315 11.00 19.36 -2.08
CA GLY A 315 9.98 19.64 -1.10
C GLY A 315 8.63 19.00 -1.45
N ILE A 316 8.64 17.77 -2.00
CA ILE A 316 7.45 17.00 -2.39
C ILE A 316 7.35 15.76 -1.52
N PRO A 317 6.15 15.35 -1.03
CA PRO A 317 5.98 14.09 -0.33
C PRO A 317 6.29 12.88 -1.25
N VAL A 318 6.72 11.76 -0.66
CA VAL A 318 7.09 10.56 -1.42
C VAL A 318 6.23 9.37 -0.98
N TRP A 319 5.50 8.78 -1.91
CA TRP A 319 4.73 7.56 -1.67
C TRP A 319 5.66 6.36 -1.42
N PHE A 320 5.29 5.52 -0.47
CA PHE A 320 6.03 4.29 -0.17
C PHE A 320 5.11 3.19 0.36
N GLY A 321 5.55 1.94 0.19
CA GLY A 321 4.93 0.74 0.74
C GLY A 321 5.84 0.06 1.77
N ALA A 322 5.24 -0.40 2.87
CA ALA A 322 5.94 -1.03 3.99
C ALA A 322 5.13 -2.15 4.63
N ASP A 323 5.80 -3.00 5.41
CA ASP A 323 5.15 -3.77 6.46
C ASP A 323 5.02 -2.90 7.71
N CYS A 324 3.83 -2.32 7.93
CA CYS A 324 3.63 -1.34 8.99
C CYS A 324 3.34 -1.94 10.37
N HIS A 325 3.22 -3.27 10.50
CA HIS A 325 2.84 -3.92 11.76
C HIS A 325 3.99 -4.05 12.76
N PRO A 326 5.22 -4.44 12.36
CA PRO A 326 6.28 -4.68 13.32
C PRO A 326 6.71 -3.41 14.07
N PHE A 327 6.86 -3.55 15.37
CA PHE A 327 7.38 -2.50 16.26
C PHE A 327 6.66 -1.15 16.13
N THR A 328 5.32 -1.19 16.02
CA THR A 328 4.47 -0.01 15.88
C THR A 328 3.88 0.46 17.19
N ASP A 329 4.25 1.65 17.65
CA ASP A 329 3.54 2.38 18.72
C ASP A 329 2.48 3.29 18.08
N ARG A 330 1.27 2.78 17.91
CA ARG A 330 0.16 3.53 17.26
C ARG A 330 -0.27 4.75 18.05
N GLU A 331 -0.24 4.66 19.38
CA GLU A 331 -0.69 5.76 20.25
C GLU A 331 0.23 6.97 20.14
N ASN A 332 1.54 6.72 20.18
CA ASN A 332 2.55 7.78 20.10
C ASN A 332 3.03 8.07 18.68
N GLY A 333 2.65 7.25 17.71
CA GLY A 333 3.02 7.44 16.31
C GLY A 333 4.52 7.22 16.07
N ALA A 334 5.03 6.03 16.42
CA ALA A 334 6.43 5.71 16.26
C ALA A 334 6.66 4.31 15.68
N TRP A 335 7.68 4.20 14.82
CA TRP A 335 8.26 2.95 14.33
C TRP A 335 9.78 2.95 14.59
N ALA A 336 10.26 1.94 15.29
CA ALA A 336 11.70 1.67 15.46
C ALA A 336 11.93 0.20 15.72
N THR A 337 12.99 -0.39 15.19
CA THR A 337 13.26 -1.85 15.22
C THR A 337 13.37 -2.43 16.62
N ASP A 338 13.76 -1.62 17.59
CA ASP A 338 13.95 -1.99 18.99
C ASP A 338 12.95 -1.28 19.94
N LEU A 339 11.82 -0.82 19.41
CA LEU A 339 10.79 -0.12 20.20
C LEU A 339 10.11 -1.03 21.22
N PHE A 340 10.10 -2.34 20.96
CA PHE A 340 9.58 -3.38 21.84
C PHE A 340 10.58 -4.52 21.95
N GLU A 341 10.93 -4.91 23.17
CA GLU A 341 11.91 -5.96 23.50
C GLU A 341 11.20 -7.30 23.80
N TYR A 342 10.39 -7.79 22.84
CA TYR A 342 9.61 -9.03 22.99
C TYR A 342 10.49 -10.23 23.33
N GLY A 343 11.65 -10.36 22.68
CA GLY A 343 12.61 -11.44 22.95
C GLY A 343 13.07 -11.49 24.40
N ARG A 344 13.29 -10.31 25.03
CA ARG A 344 13.65 -10.23 26.45
C ARG A 344 12.50 -10.64 27.38
N VAL A 345 11.25 -10.33 27.02
CA VAL A 345 10.10 -10.71 27.85
C VAL A 345 9.85 -12.21 27.81
N TYR A 346 10.06 -12.83 26.65
CA TYR A 346 9.78 -14.25 26.42
C TYR A 346 11.01 -15.15 26.60
N ASP A 347 12.23 -14.59 26.72
CA ASP A 347 13.52 -15.31 26.66
C ASP A 347 13.61 -16.17 25.39
N VAL A 348 13.28 -15.56 24.25
CA VAL A 348 13.26 -16.18 22.92
C VAL A 348 14.01 -15.29 21.94
N ASP A 349 14.83 -15.92 21.11
CA ASP A 349 15.45 -15.26 19.96
C ASP A 349 14.47 -15.23 18.79
N PHE A 350 14.14 -14.00 18.34
CA PHE A 350 13.28 -13.72 17.18
C PHE A 350 14.08 -13.14 16.00
N ASP A 351 15.39 -13.32 15.98
CA ASP A 351 16.27 -12.68 15.01
C ASP A 351 16.16 -13.34 13.63
N LEU A 352 15.29 -12.77 12.80
CA LEU A 352 15.20 -13.05 11.37
C LEU A 352 15.66 -11.81 10.62
N ASP A 353 16.64 -11.95 9.71
CA ASP A 353 16.98 -10.89 8.78
C ASP A 353 15.85 -10.63 7.77
N LYS A 354 15.93 -9.52 7.02
CA LYS A 354 14.91 -9.12 6.07
C LYS A 354 14.67 -10.18 4.99
N GLU A 355 15.72 -10.86 4.52
CA GLU A 355 15.59 -11.93 3.52
C GLU A 355 14.82 -13.12 4.09
N ALA A 356 15.16 -13.59 5.29
CA ALA A 356 14.47 -14.70 5.95
C ALA A 356 13.00 -14.36 6.21
N ARG A 357 12.69 -13.15 6.70
CA ARG A 357 11.29 -12.72 6.89
C ARG A 357 10.47 -12.81 5.61
N VAL A 358 10.98 -12.34 4.48
CA VAL A 358 10.28 -12.44 3.18
C VAL A 358 10.15 -13.91 2.75
N ARG A 359 11.22 -14.71 2.86
CA ARG A 359 11.20 -16.13 2.44
C ARG A 359 10.23 -16.99 3.21
N PHE A 360 10.10 -16.74 4.50
CA PHE A 360 9.26 -17.55 5.39
C PHE A 360 7.87 -16.95 5.62
N GLY A 361 7.54 -15.83 4.94
CA GLY A 361 6.22 -15.20 5.01
C GLY A 361 5.94 -14.47 6.33
N ASP A 362 7.00 -14.08 7.06
CA ASP A 362 6.90 -13.30 8.30
C ASP A 362 6.70 -11.80 8.03
N SER A 363 7.11 -11.31 6.85
CA SER A 363 6.95 -9.92 6.44
C SER A 363 6.66 -9.80 4.95
N ALA A 364 5.70 -8.95 4.62
CA ALA A 364 5.41 -8.50 3.27
C ALA A 364 4.79 -7.10 3.33
N MET A 365 4.85 -6.35 2.24
CA MET A 365 4.18 -5.05 2.17
C MET A 365 2.68 -5.20 2.44
N ASN A 366 2.14 -4.36 3.34
CA ASN A 366 0.72 -4.42 3.74
C ASN A 366 0.09 -3.04 3.92
N HIS A 367 0.87 -1.96 3.77
CA HIS A 367 0.37 -0.59 3.95
C HIS A 367 1.18 0.42 3.15
N ALA A 368 0.48 1.36 2.52
CA ALA A 368 1.11 2.49 1.83
C ALA A 368 0.88 3.80 2.57
N MET A 369 1.91 4.63 2.56
CA MET A 369 1.95 5.93 3.25
C MET A 369 2.76 6.94 2.42
N ALA A 370 2.94 8.17 2.94
CA ALA A 370 3.79 9.15 2.29
C ALA A 370 4.85 9.69 3.26
N PHE A 371 6.10 9.71 2.83
CA PHE A 371 7.14 10.49 3.53
C PHE A 371 6.83 11.99 3.37
N ALA A 372 6.79 12.69 4.49
CA ALA A 372 6.49 14.12 4.58
C ALA A 372 7.56 14.91 5.36
N GLY A 373 8.75 14.34 5.52
CA GLY A 373 9.90 15.01 6.13
C GLY A 373 11.00 14.04 6.53
N VAL A 374 12.15 14.60 6.83
CA VAL A 374 13.36 13.85 7.21
C VAL A 374 14.18 14.66 8.22
N ASP A 375 14.84 13.96 9.12
CA ASP A 375 15.85 14.52 10.03
C ASP A 375 17.23 14.05 9.60
N VAL A 376 18.00 14.98 9.03
CA VAL A 376 19.36 14.75 8.56
C VAL A 376 20.31 15.44 9.54
N ALA A 377 21.30 14.70 10.04
CA ALA A 377 22.37 15.23 10.89
C ALA A 377 23.36 16.09 10.08
N ASP A 378 24.21 16.86 10.77
CA ASP A 378 25.19 17.74 10.15
C ASP A 378 26.23 16.99 9.29
N ASP A 379 26.45 15.71 9.56
CA ASP A 379 27.33 14.82 8.76
C ASP A 379 26.62 14.19 7.54
N GLY A 380 25.33 14.53 7.31
CA GLY A 380 24.51 13.99 6.22
C GLY A 380 23.78 12.67 6.54
N THR A 381 24.00 12.11 7.73
CA THR A 381 23.34 10.86 8.15
C THR A 381 21.85 11.08 8.40
N THR A 382 21.01 10.25 7.84
CA THR A 382 19.57 10.24 8.12
C THR A 382 19.30 9.55 9.46
N ARG A 383 18.55 10.22 10.34
CA ARG A 383 18.22 9.69 11.67
C ARG A 383 16.80 9.17 11.76
N ARG A 384 15.85 9.86 11.13
CA ARG A 384 14.42 9.52 11.17
C ARG A 384 13.65 10.22 10.06
N TRP A 385 12.46 9.68 9.80
CA TRP A 385 11.54 10.11 8.75
C TRP A 385 10.21 10.53 9.36
N ARG A 386 9.62 11.60 8.83
CA ARG A 386 8.24 12.00 9.12
C ARG A 386 7.33 11.37 8.10
N VAL A 387 6.31 10.66 8.55
CA VAL A 387 5.39 9.90 7.70
C VAL A 387 3.98 10.42 7.88
N GLU A 388 3.31 10.77 6.79
CA GLU A 388 1.88 11.01 6.73
C GLU A 388 1.17 9.67 6.56
N ASN A 389 0.33 9.32 7.54
CA ASN A 389 -0.47 8.10 7.52
C ASN A 389 -1.93 8.43 7.19
N SER A 390 -2.71 7.44 6.79
CA SER A 390 -4.14 7.55 6.44
C SER A 390 -5.08 7.05 7.54
N TRP A 391 -4.69 7.20 8.81
CA TRP A 391 -5.50 6.77 9.97
C TRP A 391 -6.17 7.94 10.71
N GLY A 392 -6.21 9.12 10.08
CA GLY A 392 -6.84 10.31 10.62
C GLY A 392 -6.00 11.08 11.63
N ALA A 393 -6.39 12.33 11.88
CA ALA A 393 -5.62 13.26 12.71
C ALA A 393 -5.77 13.05 14.24
N LYS A 394 -6.57 12.06 14.69
CA LYS A 394 -6.80 11.83 16.12
C LYS A 394 -5.73 11.01 16.81
N ILE A 395 -4.82 10.39 16.06
CA ILE A 395 -3.74 9.56 16.58
C ILE A 395 -2.38 10.21 16.33
N ALA A 396 -1.35 9.74 17.03
CA ALA A 396 0.02 10.21 16.85
C ALA A 396 0.15 11.75 16.95
N ASP A 397 0.90 12.36 16.04
CA ASP A 397 0.99 13.82 15.89
C ASP A 397 0.08 14.28 14.75
N LYS A 398 -1.22 14.39 15.00
CA LYS A 398 -2.23 14.74 13.99
C LYS A 398 -2.21 13.84 12.77
N GLY A 399 -1.99 12.52 13.01
CA GLY A 399 -1.89 11.50 11.96
C GLY A 399 -0.50 11.33 11.35
N TYR A 400 0.49 12.12 11.79
CA TYR A 400 1.88 11.96 11.37
C TYR A 400 2.66 11.12 12.36
N PHE A 401 3.49 10.26 11.82
CA PHE A 401 4.33 9.31 12.57
C PHE A 401 5.81 9.63 12.42
N THR A 402 6.61 9.17 13.37
CA THR A 402 8.07 9.20 13.30
C THR A 402 8.59 7.79 13.07
N MET A 403 9.33 7.60 11.99
CA MET A 403 10.00 6.35 11.64
C MET A 403 11.50 6.50 11.85
N SER A 404 12.16 5.56 12.53
CA SER A 404 13.62 5.53 12.61
C SER A 404 14.25 5.04 11.30
N ASP A 405 15.50 5.39 11.05
CA ASP A 405 16.17 5.02 9.80
C ASP A 405 16.48 3.53 9.70
N ASP A 406 16.73 2.85 10.82
CA ASP A 406 16.87 1.40 10.91
C ASP A 406 15.54 0.67 10.56
N TRP A 407 14.39 1.21 11.02
CA TRP A 407 13.10 0.64 10.66
C TRP A 407 12.80 0.78 9.15
N PHE A 408 13.20 1.90 8.53
CA PHE A 408 13.12 2.02 7.06
C PHE A 408 13.87 0.88 6.37
N THR A 409 15.11 0.60 6.81
CA THR A 409 15.91 -0.49 6.24
C THR A 409 15.18 -1.82 6.26
N GLU A 410 14.56 -2.14 7.39
CA GLU A 410 14.01 -3.46 7.65
C GLU A 410 12.60 -3.67 7.05
N TYR A 411 11.76 -2.62 6.99
CA TYR A 411 10.33 -2.79 6.71
C TYR A 411 9.78 -1.95 5.55
N VAL A 412 10.54 -1.02 4.99
CA VAL A 412 10.15 -0.36 3.74
C VAL A 412 10.58 -1.22 2.57
N TYR A 413 9.63 -1.56 1.70
CA TYR A 413 9.85 -2.42 0.54
C TYR A 413 9.80 -1.67 -0.78
N GLU A 414 9.02 -0.60 -0.89
CA GLU A 414 8.79 0.12 -2.13
C GLU A 414 8.77 1.64 -1.91
N VAL A 415 9.31 2.40 -2.89
CA VAL A 415 9.15 3.85 -2.98
C VAL A 415 8.88 4.26 -4.42
N ALA A 416 8.03 5.25 -4.65
CA ALA A 416 7.79 5.82 -5.97
C ALA A 416 8.62 7.10 -6.14
N VAL A 417 9.46 7.14 -7.17
CA VAL A 417 10.39 8.26 -7.43
C VAL A 417 10.37 8.70 -8.90
N PRO A 418 10.66 9.99 -9.20
CA PRO A 418 10.79 10.44 -10.57
C PRO A 418 11.86 9.65 -11.32
N LYS A 419 11.56 9.15 -12.52
CA LYS A 419 12.53 8.47 -13.41
C LYS A 419 13.79 9.32 -13.64
N ALA A 420 13.65 10.62 -13.67
CA ALA A 420 14.76 11.56 -13.88
C ALA A 420 15.82 11.56 -12.76
N LEU A 421 15.52 11.06 -11.56
CA LEU A 421 16.47 10.92 -10.46
C LEU A 421 17.40 9.71 -10.62
N LEU A 422 17.05 8.76 -11.47
CA LEU A 422 17.81 7.54 -11.63
C LEU A 422 19.09 7.78 -12.41
N PRO A 423 20.24 7.21 -12.00
CA PRO A 423 21.44 7.18 -12.80
C PRO A 423 21.20 6.44 -14.13
N GLU A 424 22.04 6.74 -15.13
CA GLU A 424 21.88 6.21 -16.50
C GLU A 424 21.80 4.68 -16.55
N GLU A 425 22.53 3.97 -15.68
CA GLU A 425 22.50 2.51 -15.58
C GLU A 425 21.11 1.98 -15.19
N TYR A 426 20.43 2.65 -14.25
CA TYR A 426 19.09 2.28 -13.82
C TYR A 426 18.01 2.70 -14.82
N GLN A 427 18.21 3.85 -15.50
CA GLN A 427 17.33 4.24 -16.59
C GLN A 427 17.36 3.23 -17.74
N LYS A 428 18.54 2.70 -18.09
CA LYS A 428 18.69 1.61 -19.08
C LYS A 428 18.04 0.31 -18.60
N ALA A 429 18.19 -0.02 -17.33
CA ALA A 429 17.56 -1.21 -16.76
C ALA A 429 16.02 -1.19 -16.85
N LEU A 430 15.40 -0.01 -16.81
CA LEU A 430 13.96 0.12 -17.01
C LEU A 430 13.50 -0.21 -18.44
N GLU A 431 14.39 -0.18 -19.42
CA GLU A 431 14.09 -0.53 -20.81
C GLU A 431 14.22 -2.05 -21.07
N GLU A 432 14.88 -2.77 -20.17
CA GLU A 432 15.00 -4.22 -20.25
C GLU A 432 13.67 -4.92 -19.86
N PRO A 433 13.39 -6.11 -20.39
CA PRO A 433 12.25 -6.91 -19.94
C PRO A 433 12.32 -7.21 -18.46
N ALA A 434 11.18 -7.19 -17.78
CA ALA A 434 11.10 -7.59 -16.37
C ALA A 434 11.27 -9.12 -16.23
N THR A 435 11.94 -9.55 -15.18
CA THR A 435 11.84 -10.94 -14.71
C THR A 435 10.49 -11.13 -14.03
N MET A 436 9.62 -11.95 -14.62
CA MET A 436 8.30 -12.20 -14.07
C MET A 436 8.37 -13.20 -12.92
N LEU A 437 7.86 -12.82 -11.78
CA LEU A 437 7.70 -13.65 -10.59
C LEU A 437 6.27 -14.21 -10.53
N PRO A 438 6.06 -15.38 -9.90
CA PRO A 438 4.72 -15.96 -9.81
C PRO A 438 3.71 -15.02 -9.14
N ALA A 439 2.43 -15.14 -9.48
CA ALA A 439 1.34 -14.32 -8.93
C ALA A 439 1.29 -14.30 -7.38
N TRP A 440 1.77 -15.33 -6.73
CA TRP A 440 1.84 -15.46 -5.25
C TRP A 440 3.18 -15.08 -4.65
N ASP A 441 4.05 -14.42 -5.42
CA ASP A 441 5.34 -13.94 -4.87
C ASP A 441 5.10 -12.84 -3.81
N PRO A 442 5.83 -12.84 -2.68
CA PRO A 442 5.67 -11.83 -1.63
C PRO A 442 5.85 -10.39 -2.10
N MET A 443 6.64 -10.15 -3.17
CA MET A 443 6.81 -8.80 -3.74
C MET A 443 5.57 -8.32 -4.50
N GLY A 444 4.60 -9.18 -4.75
CA GLY A 444 3.28 -8.84 -5.29
C GLY A 444 2.24 -8.50 -4.22
N ALA A 445 2.62 -8.51 -2.95
CA ALA A 445 1.70 -8.13 -1.87
C ALA A 445 1.23 -6.69 -2.05
N LEU A 446 -0.07 -6.47 -1.87
CA LEU A 446 -0.71 -5.17 -2.06
C LEU A 446 -0.76 -4.40 -0.74
N ALA A 447 -0.51 -3.10 -0.83
CA ALA A 447 -0.63 -2.17 0.30
C ALA A 447 -2.10 -1.84 0.61
#